data_c89b74568a23378a762ec2081d574728
#
_entry.id   c89b74568a23378a762ec2081d574728
#
_cell.length_a   1.000
_cell.length_b   1.000
_cell.length_c   1.000
_cell.angle_alpha   90.00
_cell.angle_beta   90.00
_cell.angle_gamma   90.00
#
_symmetry.space_group_name_H-M   'P 1'
#
loop_
_entity.id
_entity.type
_entity.pdbx_description
1 polymer ?
#
loop_
_entity_poly.entity_id
_entity_poly.type
_entity_poly.pdbx_seq_one_letter_code
_entity_poly.pdbx_strand_id
1 'polypeptide(L)'
;MKTMAYERFGRDVSAINAPDSVEDSEELIRKSLNISFEWSVLIEAQHIIDELQIMQEIFTQQVIVIRDFEKALKSIGASSSTLERAATLIRDMEMRKNELAGLEKLQTKTRVQVSAKQHHIYNTENDSG
;
A
#
# COMPACT_ATOMS: atom_id res chain seq x y z
N MET A 1 14.64 -15.20 -16.99
CA MET A 1 15.07 -13.88 -16.49
C MET A 1 15.37 -13.83 -14.98
N LYS A 2 14.69 -14.57 -14.13
CA LYS A 2 15.02 -14.66 -12.70
C LYS A 2 16.40 -15.26 -12.39
N THR A 3 16.89 -16.16 -13.21
CA THR A 3 18.21 -16.81 -13.09
C THR A 3 19.39 -15.87 -13.35
N MET A 4 19.26 -14.88 -14.25
CA MET A 4 20.35 -13.93 -14.54
C MET A 4 20.61 -12.94 -13.39
N ALA A 5 19.61 -12.55 -12.63
CA ALA A 5 19.76 -11.67 -11.47
C ALA A 5 20.51 -12.37 -10.32
N TYR A 6 20.28 -13.65 -10.11
CA TYR A 6 21.00 -14.45 -9.13
C TYR A 6 22.45 -14.72 -9.51
N GLU A 7 22.73 -14.94 -10.78
CA GLU A 7 24.09 -15.12 -11.28
C GLU A 7 24.93 -13.85 -11.18
N ARG A 8 24.37 -12.67 -11.45
CA ARG A 8 25.03 -11.39 -11.23
C ARG A 8 25.36 -11.13 -9.77
N PHE A 9 24.40 -11.40 -8.90
CA PHE A 9 24.58 -11.26 -7.45
C PHE A 9 25.68 -12.21 -6.92
N GLY A 10 25.73 -13.45 -7.39
CA GLY A 10 26.75 -14.42 -7.05
C GLY A 10 28.15 -14.06 -7.56
N ARG A 11 28.27 -13.43 -8.73
CA ARG A 11 29.56 -12.93 -9.27
C ARG A 11 30.08 -11.72 -8.50
N ASP A 12 29.21 -10.77 -8.17
CA ASP A 12 29.59 -9.59 -7.38
C ASP A 12 30.06 -9.98 -5.97
N VAL A 13 29.43 -10.97 -5.35
CA VAL A 13 29.84 -11.53 -4.06
C VAL A 13 31.17 -12.25 -4.16
N SER A 14 31.44 -12.98 -5.24
CA SER A 14 32.72 -13.71 -5.43
C SER A 14 33.89 -12.80 -5.79
N ALA A 15 33.65 -11.64 -6.40
CA ALA A 15 34.66 -10.65 -6.71
C ALA A 15 35.19 -9.87 -5.48
N ILE A 16 34.49 -9.90 -4.36
CA ILE A 16 34.84 -9.22 -3.09
C ILE A 16 35.67 -10.12 -2.16
N ASN A 17 36.09 -11.29 -2.57
CA ASN A 17 36.88 -12.24 -1.78
C ASN A 17 38.35 -11.76 -1.55
N ALA A 18 38.52 -10.67 -0.79
CA ALA A 18 39.77 -10.36 -0.11
C ALA A 18 39.73 -10.97 1.32
N PRO A 19 40.86 -11.46 1.87
CA PRO A 19 40.90 -12.21 3.11
C PRO A 19 40.39 -11.49 4.38
N ASP A 20 40.35 -10.16 4.37
CA ASP A 20 39.87 -9.33 5.49
C ASP A 20 38.39 -8.96 5.40
N SER A 21 37.62 -9.52 4.44
CA SER A 21 36.28 -9.03 4.05
C SER A 21 35.13 -9.96 4.36
N VAL A 22 35.31 -11.01 5.16
CA VAL A 22 34.20 -11.93 5.50
C VAL A 22 33.14 -11.22 6.33
N GLU A 23 33.53 -10.40 7.31
CA GLU A 23 32.62 -9.59 8.09
C GLU A 23 31.97 -8.48 7.25
N ASP A 24 32.73 -7.83 6.36
CA ASP A 24 32.23 -6.81 5.44
C ASP A 24 31.27 -7.40 4.40
N SER A 25 31.53 -8.61 3.91
CA SER A 25 30.63 -9.29 2.97
C SER A 25 29.33 -9.74 3.62
N GLU A 26 29.36 -10.21 4.87
CA GLU A 26 28.14 -10.55 5.63
C GLU A 26 27.31 -9.30 5.93
N GLU A 27 27.93 -8.18 6.25
CA GLU A 27 27.23 -6.92 6.47
C GLU A 27 26.62 -6.37 5.19
N LEU A 28 27.32 -6.45 4.05
CA LEU A 28 26.78 -6.11 2.73
C LEU A 28 25.59 -6.95 2.33
N ILE A 29 25.65 -8.26 2.56
CA ILE A 29 24.55 -9.19 2.32
C ILE A 29 23.35 -8.82 3.20
N ARG A 30 23.56 -8.52 4.48
CA ARG A 30 22.51 -8.11 5.41
C ARG A 30 21.87 -6.80 4.97
N LYS A 31 22.64 -5.80 4.57
CA LYS A 31 22.14 -4.53 4.02
C LYS A 31 21.35 -4.74 2.75
N SER A 32 21.84 -5.56 1.83
CA SER A 32 21.12 -5.90 0.58
C SER A 32 19.78 -6.59 0.84
N LEU A 33 19.73 -7.52 1.79
CA LEU A 33 18.49 -8.20 2.20
C LEU A 33 17.49 -7.24 2.84
N ASN A 34 17.97 -6.31 3.68
CA ASN A 34 17.14 -5.28 4.29
C ASN A 34 16.55 -4.32 3.26
N ILE A 35 17.35 -3.88 2.28
CA ILE A 35 16.90 -3.03 1.18
C ILE A 35 15.85 -3.75 0.33
N SER A 36 16.10 -5.03 0.00
CA SER A 36 15.16 -5.86 -0.75
C SER A 36 13.83 -6.05 0.00
N PHE A 37 13.89 -6.27 1.31
CA PHE A 37 12.70 -6.36 2.16
C PHE A 37 11.92 -5.05 2.19
N GLU A 38 12.58 -3.91 2.37
CA GLU A 38 11.96 -2.60 2.38
C GLU A 38 11.29 -2.25 1.05
N TRP A 39 11.93 -2.58 -0.08
CA TRP A 39 11.31 -2.45 -1.42
C TRP A 39 10.06 -3.30 -1.56
N SER A 40 10.10 -4.53 -1.07
CA SER A 40 8.95 -5.43 -1.06
C SER A 40 7.79 -4.84 -0.27
N VAL A 41 8.06 -4.27 0.91
CA VAL A 41 7.06 -3.61 1.75
C VAL A 41 6.47 -2.39 1.03
N LEU A 42 7.28 -1.58 0.35
CA LEU A 42 6.81 -0.42 -0.41
C LEU A 42 5.88 -0.81 -1.55
N ILE A 43 6.24 -1.85 -2.31
CA ILE A 43 5.41 -2.37 -3.41
C ILE A 43 4.08 -2.90 -2.87
N GLU A 44 4.11 -3.65 -1.79
CA GLU A 44 2.91 -4.18 -1.15
C GLU A 44 2.01 -3.08 -0.61
N ALA A 45 2.59 -2.07 0.05
CA ALA A 45 1.85 -0.90 0.53
C ALA A 45 1.17 -0.15 -0.63
N GLN A 46 1.84 0.00 -1.76
CA GLN A 46 1.26 0.64 -2.95
C GLN A 46 0.09 -0.19 -3.51
N HIS A 47 0.21 -1.51 -3.58
CA HIS A 47 -0.89 -2.37 -4.01
C HIS A 47 -2.10 -2.25 -3.08
N ILE A 48 -1.90 -2.21 -1.78
CA ILE A 48 -2.98 -2.01 -0.80
C ILE A 48 -3.66 -0.65 -1.00
N ILE A 49 -2.89 0.41 -1.20
CA ILE A 49 -3.43 1.75 -1.49
C ILE A 49 -4.29 1.73 -2.75
N ASP A 50 -3.81 1.13 -3.82
CA ASP A 50 -4.53 1.03 -5.09
C ASP A 50 -5.84 0.25 -4.93
N GLU A 51 -5.83 -0.87 -4.22
CA GLU A 51 -7.02 -1.65 -3.91
C GLU A 51 -8.04 -0.86 -3.07
N LEU A 52 -7.56 -0.13 -2.04
CA LEU A 52 -8.42 0.71 -1.20
C LEU A 52 -9.07 1.85 -2.00
N GLN A 53 -8.35 2.43 -2.95
CA GLN A 53 -8.89 3.45 -3.86
C GLN A 53 -9.98 2.89 -4.76
N ILE A 54 -9.78 1.70 -5.33
CA ILE A 54 -10.77 1.01 -6.14
C ILE A 54 -12.03 0.70 -5.31
N MET A 55 -11.86 0.19 -4.11
CA MET A 55 -12.99 -0.09 -3.21
C MET A 55 -13.77 1.17 -2.85
N GLN A 56 -13.10 2.30 -2.58
CA GLN A 56 -13.76 3.58 -2.33
C GLN A 56 -14.56 4.06 -3.53
N GLU A 57 -14.03 3.88 -4.73
CA GLU A 57 -14.74 4.21 -5.97
C GLU A 57 -16.00 3.36 -6.13
N ILE A 58 -15.93 2.06 -5.88
CA ILE A 58 -17.07 1.15 -5.90
C ILE A 58 -18.14 1.61 -4.92
N PHE A 59 -17.78 1.93 -3.66
CA PHE A 59 -18.73 2.43 -2.67
C PHE A 59 -19.35 3.76 -3.08
N THR A 60 -18.58 4.64 -3.70
CA THR A 60 -19.08 5.92 -4.22
C THR A 60 -20.17 5.69 -5.27
N GLN A 61 -19.94 4.79 -6.21
CA GLN A 61 -20.91 4.43 -7.25
C GLN A 61 -22.16 3.78 -6.64
N GLN A 62 -22.00 2.89 -5.68
CA GLN A 62 -23.11 2.25 -4.99
C GLN A 62 -23.97 3.26 -4.23
N VAL A 63 -23.38 4.22 -3.55
CA VAL A 63 -24.12 5.29 -2.85
C VAL A 63 -24.95 6.11 -3.84
N ILE A 64 -24.40 6.45 -5.00
CA ILE A 64 -25.14 7.19 -6.05
C ILE A 64 -26.36 6.39 -6.50
N VAL A 65 -26.18 5.10 -6.81
CA VAL A 65 -27.29 4.22 -7.25
C VAL A 65 -28.37 4.12 -6.18
N ILE A 66 -28.00 3.95 -4.91
CA ILE A 66 -28.99 3.82 -3.83
C ILE A 66 -29.72 5.14 -3.57
N ARG A 67 -29.04 6.28 -3.68
CA ARG A 67 -29.67 7.60 -3.58
C ARG A 67 -30.69 7.84 -4.70
N ASP A 68 -30.38 7.43 -5.92
CA ASP A 68 -31.29 7.51 -7.03
C ASP A 68 -32.50 6.57 -6.83
N PHE A 69 -32.26 5.38 -6.29
CA PHE A 69 -33.32 4.45 -5.90
C PHE A 69 -34.20 5.04 -4.79
N GLU A 70 -33.62 5.67 -3.78
CA GLU A 70 -34.38 6.36 -2.71
C GLU A 70 -35.28 7.46 -3.28
N LYS A 71 -34.78 8.25 -4.23
CA LYS A 71 -35.59 9.27 -4.90
C LYS A 71 -36.75 8.64 -5.65
N ALA A 72 -36.51 7.54 -6.38
CA ALA A 72 -37.58 6.79 -7.05
C ALA A 72 -38.61 6.25 -6.08
N LEU A 73 -38.19 5.69 -4.95
CA LEU A 73 -39.09 5.22 -3.90
C LEU A 73 -39.97 6.36 -3.34
N LYS A 74 -39.40 7.53 -3.12
CA LYS A 74 -40.17 8.71 -2.69
C LYS A 74 -41.20 9.12 -3.70
N SER A 75 -40.86 9.07 -5.00
CA SER A 75 -41.78 9.46 -6.09
C SER A 75 -43.01 8.53 -6.24
N ILE A 76 -42.84 7.26 -5.91
CA ILE A 76 -43.94 6.27 -5.96
C ILE A 76 -44.72 6.17 -4.64
N GLY A 77 -44.38 6.97 -3.65
CA GLY A 77 -45.08 6.97 -2.34
C GLY A 77 -44.76 5.75 -1.48
N ALA A 78 -43.53 5.24 -1.52
CA ALA A 78 -43.10 4.12 -0.71
C ALA A 78 -43.31 4.37 0.79
N SER A 79 -43.46 3.29 1.56
CA SER A 79 -43.69 3.37 3.01
C SER A 79 -42.48 4.00 3.72
N SER A 80 -42.70 4.65 4.85
CA SER A 80 -41.65 5.24 5.67
C SER A 80 -40.61 4.21 6.12
N SER A 81 -40.99 2.97 6.38
CA SER A 81 -40.06 1.89 6.76
C SER A 81 -39.12 1.51 5.60
N THR A 82 -39.61 1.52 4.36
CA THR A 82 -38.76 1.27 3.17
C THR A 82 -37.76 2.41 2.94
N LEU A 83 -38.21 3.65 3.07
CA LEU A 83 -37.34 4.84 2.97
C LEU A 83 -36.29 4.86 4.07
N GLU A 84 -36.65 4.48 5.28
CA GLU A 84 -35.71 4.39 6.40
C GLU A 84 -34.61 3.33 6.16
N ARG A 85 -34.99 2.17 5.59
CA ARG A 85 -34.02 1.13 5.20
C ARG A 85 -33.04 1.64 4.14
N ALA A 86 -33.53 2.36 3.15
CA ALA A 86 -32.65 2.95 2.12
C ALA A 86 -31.70 3.98 2.74
N ALA A 87 -32.20 4.84 3.61
CA ALA A 87 -31.37 5.84 4.32
C ALA A 87 -30.31 5.18 5.22
N THR A 88 -30.67 4.11 5.92
CA THR A 88 -29.73 3.34 6.74
C THR A 88 -28.64 2.70 5.91
N LEU A 89 -28.98 2.12 4.77
CA LEU A 89 -28.02 1.51 3.84
C LEU A 89 -27.03 2.54 3.29
N ILE A 90 -27.51 3.72 2.91
CA ILE A 90 -26.65 4.83 2.45
C ILE A 90 -25.66 5.22 3.56
N ARG A 91 -26.15 5.38 4.77
CA ARG A 91 -25.33 5.75 5.94
C ARG A 91 -24.25 4.71 6.22
N ASP A 92 -24.60 3.43 6.19
CA ASP A 92 -23.66 2.33 6.41
C ASP A 92 -22.58 2.30 5.33
N MET A 93 -22.96 2.53 4.07
CA MET A 93 -21.99 2.58 2.97
C MET A 93 -21.05 3.78 3.07
N GLU A 94 -21.56 4.95 3.44
CA GLU A 94 -20.73 6.14 3.65
C GLU A 94 -19.76 5.94 4.81
N MET A 95 -20.19 5.29 5.89
CA MET A 95 -19.33 4.95 7.02
C MET A 95 -18.20 4.01 6.59
N ARG A 96 -18.51 2.96 5.85
CA ARG A 96 -17.49 2.03 5.31
C ARG A 96 -16.51 2.73 4.37
N LYS A 97 -17.00 3.61 3.51
CA LYS A 97 -16.16 4.42 2.63
C LYS A 97 -15.17 5.28 3.45
N ASN A 98 -15.63 5.90 4.52
CA ASN A 98 -14.78 6.68 5.42
C ASN A 98 -13.73 5.83 6.14
N GLU A 99 -14.09 4.61 6.55
CA GLU A 99 -13.15 3.63 7.12
C GLU A 99 -12.04 3.28 6.12
N LEU A 100 -12.40 3.02 4.86
CA LEU A 100 -11.42 2.75 3.80
C LEU A 100 -10.51 3.94 3.54
N ALA A 101 -11.04 5.15 3.55
CA ALA A 101 -10.24 6.37 3.42
C ALA A 101 -9.25 6.54 4.58
N GLY A 102 -9.64 6.16 5.79
CA GLY A 102 -8.76 6.13 6.96
C GLY A 102 -7.63 5.11 6.82
N LEU A 103 -7.94 3.91 6.32
CA LEU A 103 -6.94 2.88 6.04
C LEU A 103 -5.97 3.29 4.94
N GLU A 104 -6.46 3.93 3.87
CA GLU A 104 -5.61 4.49 2.81
C GLU A 104 -4.62 5.51 3.35
N LYS A 105 -5.07 6.44 4.19
CA LYS A 105 -4.20 7.43 4.84
C LYS A 105 -3.12 6.77 5.69
N LEU A 106 -3.47 5.72 6.43
CA LEU A 106 -2.53 4.97 7.25
C LEU A 106 -1.46 4.28 6.39
N GLN A 107 -1.86 3.63 5.29
CA GLN A 107 -0.94 2.98 4.37
C GLN A 107 -0.04 3.98 3.65
N THR A 108 -0.58 5.12 3.24
CA THR A 108 0.19 6.21 2.63
C THR A 108 1.24 6.75 3.60
N LYS A 109 0.88 6.94 4.86
CA LYS A 109 1.82 7.36 5.91
C LYS A 109 2.93 6.33 6.13
N THR A 110 2.60 5.06 6.19
CA THR A 110 3.58 3.96 6.32
C THR A 110 4.53 3.94 5.14
N ARG A 111 4.03 4.06 3.91
CA ARG A 111 4.85 4.13 2.70
C ARG A 111 5.82 5.30 2.73
N VAL A 112 5.37 6.48 3.12
CA VAL A 112 6.20 7.68 3.22
C VAL A 112 7.28 7.50 4.29
N GLN A 113 6.96 6.92 5.44
CA GLN A 113 7.93 6.67 6.52
C GLN A 113 9.01 5.67 6.09
N VAL A 114 8.65 4.58 5.42
CA VAL A 114 9.62 3.59 4.91
C VAL A 114 10.51 4.21 3.83
N SER A 115 9.95 4.97 2.90
CA SER A 115 10.70 5.67 1.86
C SER A 115 11.68 6.71 2.43
N ALA A 116 11.27 7.48 3.43
CA ALA A 116 12.13 8.45 4.11
C ALA A 116 13.29 7.75 4.85
N LYS A 117 13.03 6.60 5.47
CA LYS A 117 14.05 5.80 6.14
C LYS A 117 15.10 5.26 5.17
N GLN A 118 14.68 4.76 4.00
CA GLN A 118 15.60 4.32 2.94
C GLN A 118 16.47 5.46 2.43
N HIS A 119 15.89 6.62 2.20
CA HIS A 119 16.62 7.80 1.73
C HIS A 119 17.64 8.28 2.76
N HIS A 120 17.31 8.24 4.03
CA HIS A 120 18.22 8.58 5.13
C HIS A 120 19.41 7.62 5.21
N ILE A 121 19.19 6.31 5.07
CA ILE A 121 20.25 5.30 5.04
C ILE A 121 21.19 5.53 3.85
N TYR A 122 20.64 5.78 2.66
CA TYR A 122 21.42 6.06 1.46
C TYR A 122 22.32 7.31 1.61
N ASN A 123 21.79 8.39 2.15
CA ASN A 123 22.55 9.62 2.37
C ASN A 123 23.63 9.46 3.43
N THR A 124 23.40 8.70 4.50
CA THR A 124 24.40 8.43 5.55
C THR A 124 25.56 7.59 5.03
N GLU A 125 25.33 6.67 4.11
CA GLU A 125 26.39 5.87 3.46
C GLU A 125 27.23 6.71 2.52
N ASN A 126 26.67 7.67 1.82
CA ASN A 126 27.41 8.58 0.93
C ASN A 126 28.23 9.61 1.71
N ASP A 127 27.78 10.05 2.87
CA ASP A 127 28.52 11.01 3.72
C ASP A 127 29.67 10.38 4.51
N SER A 128 29.66 9.07 4.72
CA SER A 128 30.72 8.33 5.43
C SER A 128 31.84 7.80 4.51
N GLY A 129 31.74 8.07 3.24
CA GLY A 129 32.78 7.78 2.25
C GLY A 129 33.64 8.99 1.95
#